data_b32981c632564b6ec162b3f3fbc37720
#
_entry.id   b32981c632564b6ec162b3f3fbc37720
#
_cell.length_a   1.000
_cell.length_b   1.000
_cell.length_c   1.000
_cell.angle_alpha   90.00
_cell.angle_beta   90.00
_cell.angle_gamma   90.00
#
_symmetry.space_group_name_H-M   'P 1'
#
loop_
_entity.id
_entity.type
_entity.pdbx_description
1 polymer ?
#
loop_
_entity_poly.entity_id
_entity_poly.type
_entity_poly.pdbx_seq_one_letter_code
_entity_poly.pdbx_strand_id
1 'polypeptide(L)'
;PAILIYTRDERIEEQPNADPGLRYRKLELSVEIIASGEAAAEEADVLAQSVEAVLDADETLGLLVEGTRLTRTEVDQGGEGDTPVLAARLSFEVSYWTKPVIDDGVLPLQVLVSWVPEIGTGHEHSYQPVGTHYREPGS
;
A
#
# COMPACT_ATOMS: atom_id res chain seq x y z
N PRO A 1 -7.94 -19.92 -3.79
CA PRO A 1 -7.86 -18.75 -2.93
C PRO A 1 -7.41 -17.50 -3.67
N ALA A 2 -7.73 -16.35 -3.12
CA ALA A 2 -7.35 -15.07 -3.67
C ALA A 2 -6.72 -14.20 -2.59
N ILE A 3 -5.78 -13.35 -2.97
CA ILE A 3 -5.18 -12.36 -2.09
C ILE A 3 -5.45 -10.99 -2.69
N LEU A 4 -6.06 -10.11 -1.89
CA LEU A 4 -6.32 -8.73 -2.26
C LEU A 4 -5.44 -7.83 -1.40
N ILE A 5 -4.76 -6.89 -2.03
CA ILE A 5 -3.89 -5.95 -1.33
C ILE A 5 -4.38 -4.54 -1.64
N TYR A 6 -4.66 -3.78 -0.61
CA TYR A 6 -5.13 -2.41 -0.77
C TYR A 6 -4.73 -1.54 0.42
N THR A 7 -4.69 -0.25 0.19
CA THR A 7 -4.47 0.72 1.26
C THR A 7 -5.80 1.34 1.67
N ARG A 8 -5.90 1.72 2.92
CA ARG A 8 -7.10 2.34 3.47
C ARG A 8 -6.81 3.76 3.89
N ASP A 9 -6.49 3.95 5.15
CA ASP A 9 -6.32 5.27 5.72
C ASP A 9 -4.84 5.62 5.86
N GLU A 10 -4.54 6.87 5.70
CA GLU A 10 -3.22 7.41 5.95
C GLU A 10 -3.37 8.59 6.90
N ARG A 11 -2.54 8.62 7.94
CA ARG A 11 -2.49 9.74 8.87
C ARG A 11 -1.09 10.32 8.91
N ILE A 12 -1.03 11.61 9.22
CA ILE A 12 0.23 12.32 9.38
C ILE A 12 0.43 12.55 10.87
N GLU A 13 1.57 12.10 11.40
CA GLU A 13 1.93 12.31 12.79
C GLU A 13 2.95 13.42 12.90
N GLU A 14 2.75 14.29 13.88
CA GLU A 14 3.73 15.32 14.21
C GLU A 14 4.94 14.70 14.90
N GLN A 15 6.11 15.09 14.44
CA GLN A 15 7.37 14.69 15.05
C GLN A 15 8.11 15.96 15.47
N PRO A 16 8.12 16.28 16.79
CA PRO A 16 8.64 17.56 17.27
C PRO A 16 10.11 17.84 16.92
N ASN A 17 10.89 16.78 16.73
CA ASN A 17 12.31 16.89 16.43
C ASN A 17 12.65 16.67 14.96
N ALA A 18 11.65 16.61 14.10
CA ALA A 18 11.88 16.44 12.67
C ALA A 18 12.23 17.78 12.02
N ASP A 19 12.94 17.70 10.89
CA ASP A 19 13.22 18.87 10.09
C ASP A 19 11.92 19.53 9.62
N PRO A 20 11.88 20.85 9.52
CA PRO A 20 10.68 21.54 9.06
C PRO A 20 10.22 21.05 7.69
N GLY A 21 8.93 20.75 7.60
CA GLY A 21 8.32 20.29 6.37
C GLY A 21 8.40 18.80 6.11
N LEU A 22 9.19 18.04 6.86
CA LEU A 22 9.11 16.59 6.80
C LEU A 22 7.80 16.10 7.41
N ARG A 23 7.16 15.20 6.71
CA ARG A 23 5.93 14.57 7.20
C ARG A 23 6.16 13.11 7.47
N TYR A 24 5.85 12.72 8.68
CA TYR A 24 5.84 11.32 9.08
C TYR A 24 4.45 10.74 8.82
N ARG A 25 4.39 9.77 7.97
CA ARG A 25 3.12 9.19 7.52
C ARG A 25 2.99 7.76 7.99
N LYS A 26 1.78 7.43 8.40
CA LYS A 26 1.41 6.06 8.74
C LYS A 26 0.23 5.65 7.89
N LEU A 27 0.47 4.67 7.05
CA LEU A 27 -0.50 4.14 6.10
C LEU A 27 -1.01 2.80 6.57
N GLU A 28 -2.30 2.60 6.53
CA GLU A 28 -2.89 1.29 6.77
C GLU A 28 -2.90 0.49 5.47
N LEU A 29 -2.15 -0.60 5.47
CA LEU A 29 -2.10 -1.56 4.39
C LEU A 29 -2.90 -2.79 4.79
N SER A 30 -3.86 -3.18 3.97
CA SER A 30 -4.67 -4.36 4.22
C SER A 30 -4.36 -5.46 3.21
N VAL A 31 -4.14 -6.64 3.73
CA VAL A 31 -4.00 -7.85 2.92
C VAL A 31 -5.17 -8.76 3.28
N GLU A 32 -6.04 -9.00 2.33
CA GLU A 32 -7.22 -9.83 2.52
C GLU A 32 -7.09 -11.12 1.75
N ILE A 33 -7.26 -12.22 2.45
CA ILE A 33 -7.16 -13.55 1.90
C ILE A 33 -8.56 -14.14 1.87
N ILE A 34 -8.99 -14.56 0.70
CA ILE A 34 -10.30 -15.18 0.51
C ILE A 34 -10.10 -16.61 0.07
N ALA A 35 -10.65 -17.53 0.84
CA ALA A 35 -10.61 -18.95 0.54
C ALA A 35 -12.02 -19.53 0.61
N SER A 36 -12.28 -20.55 -0.18
CA SER A 36 -13.57 -21.23 -0.21
C SER A 36 -13.39 -22.75 -0.24
N GLY A 37 -14.44 -23.45 0.20
CA GLY A 37 -14.44 -24.90 0.23
C GLY A 37 -14.17 -25.46 1.62
N GLU A 38 -14.08 -26.78 1.72
CA GLU A 38 -13.90 -27.48 2.99
C GLU A 38 -12.58 -27.14 3.68
N ALA A 39 -11.54 -26.88 2.89
CA ALA A 39 -10.21 -26.55 3.41
C ALA A 39 -9.97 -25.04 3.50
N ALA A 40 -11.01 -24.21 3.43
CA ALA A 40 -10.86 -22.75 3.43
C ALA A 40 -10.10 -22.23 4.65
N ALA A 41 -10.39 -22.72 5.83
CA ALA A 41 -9.73 -22.29 7.06
C ALA A 41 -8.22 -22.61 7.05
N GLU A 42 -7.85 -23.80 6.63
CA GLU A 42 -6.46 -24.21 6.56
C GLU A 42 -5.70 -23.43 5.49
N GLU A 43 -6.31 -23.26 4.32
CA GLU A 43 -5.69 -22.47 3.23
C GLU A 43 -5.48 -21.01 3.62
N ALA A 44 -6.48 -20.39 4.23
CA ALA A 44 -6.37 -19.01 4.69
C ALA A 44 -5.30 -18.85 5.76
N ASP A 45 -5.21 -19.81 6.69
CA ASP A 45 -4.21 -19.76 7.76
C ASP A 45 -2.78 -19.91 7.21
N VAL A 46 -2.56 -20.83 6.30
CA VAL A 46 -1.26 -21.01 5.66
C VAL A 46 -0.84 -19.75 4.88
N LEU A 47 -1.78 -19.16 4.14
CA LEU A 47 -1.50 -17.95 3.38
C LEU A 47 -1.25 -16.74 4.31
N ALA A 48 -2.01 -16.61 5.38
CA ALA A 48 -1.79 -15.56 6.37
C ALA A 48 -0.41 -15.65 6.99
N GLN A 49 0.01 -16.83 7.41
CA GLN A 49 1.35 -17.05 7.95
C GLN A 49 2.43 -16.72 6.91
N SER A 50 2.20 -17.05 5.66
CA SER A 50 3.14 -16.75 4.59
C SER A 50 3.27 -15.25 4.37
N VAL A 51 2.16 -14.51 4.40
CA VAL A 51 2.17 -13.05 4.28
C VAL A 51 2.93 -12.41 5.45
N GLU A 52 2.65 -12.85 6.67
CA GLU A 52 3.37 -12.36 7.84
C GLU A 52 4.87 -12.62 7.72
N ALA A 53 5.26 -13.83 7.33
CA ALA A 53 6.66 -14.20 7.19
C ALA A 53 7.38 -13.35 6.14
N VAL A 54 6.74 -13.08 5.01
CA VAL A 54 7.33 -12.26 3.95
C VAL A 54 7.54 -10.83 4.40
N LEU A 55 6.55 -10.24 5.07
CA LEU A 55 6.64 -8.85 5.55
C LEU A 55 7.58 -8.72 6.75
N ASP A 56 7.62 -9.69 7.63
CA ASP A 56 8.56 -9.69 8.74
C ASP A 56 10.01 -9.84 8.28
N ALA A 57 10.23 -10.56 7.19
CA ALA A 57 11.56 -10.72 6.61
C ALA A 57 12.08 -9.44 5.92
N ASP A 58 11.18 -8.56 5.50
CA ASP A 58 11.54 -7.30 4.84
C ASP A 58 10.64 -6.17 5.31
N GLU A 59 10.83 -5.75 6.54
CA GLU A 59 10.03 -4.71 7.18
C GLU A 59 10.09 -3.36 6.47
N THR A 60 11.17 -3.11 5.77
CA THR A 60 11.37 -1.84 5.06
C THR A 60 10.93 -1.89 3.60
N LEU A 61 10.41 -3.00 3.12
CA LEU A 61 10.00 -3.22 1.74
C LEU A 61 11.10 -2.80 0.75
N GLY A 62 12.31 -3.31 0.97
CA GLY A 62 13.45 -2.96 0.13
C GLY A 62 13.94 -1.53 0.34
N LEU A 63 13.85 -1.00 1.56
CA LEU A 63 14.21 0.37 1.94
C LEU A 63 13.29 1.45 1.37
N LEU A 64 12.09 1.08 0.95
CA LEU A 64 11.09 2.05 0.49
C LEU A 64 10.38 2.77 1.63
N VAL A 65 10.27 2.11 2.77
CA VAL A 65 9.59 2.63 3.95
C VAL A 65 10.45 2.45 5.18
N GLU A 66 10.10 3.14 6.26
CA GLU A 66 10.80 3.00 7.54
C GLU A 66 10.53 1.66 8.18
N GLY A 67 9.30 1.20 8.12
CA GLY A 67 8.91 -0.08 8.67
C GLY A 67 7.48 -0.47 8.35
N THR A 68 7.21 -1.75 8.49
CA THR A 68 5.87 -2.32 8.42
C THR A 68 5.63 -3.12 9.69
N ARG A 69 4.43 -3.03 10.24
CA ARG A 69 4.09 -3.73 11.47
C ARG A 69 2.67 -4.25 11.39
N LEU A 70 2.48 -5.53 11.68
CA LEU A 70 1.14 -6.10 11.80
C LEU A 70 0.44 -5.51 13.03
N THR A 71 -0.75 -4.95 12.82
CA THR A 71 -1.51 -4.31 13.89
C THR A 71 -2.80 -5.04 14.24
N ARG A 72 -3.35 -5.78 13.28
CA ARG A 72 -4.65 -6.42 13.48
C ARG A 72 -4.83 -7.58 12.53
N THR A 73 -5.51 -8.62 13.02
CA THR A 73 -5.97 -9.74 12.21
C THR A 73 -7.45 -9.96 12.47
N GLU A 74 -8.22 -10.05 11.43
CA GLU A 74 -9.66 -10.31 11.49
C GLU A 74 -9.99 -11.50 10.61
N VAL A 75 -10.92 -12.33 11.06
CA VAL A 75 -11.39 -13.46 10.29
C VAL A 75 -12.91 -13.42 10.24
N ASP A 76 -13.46 -13.40 9.05
CA ASP A 76 -14.88 -13.47 8.81
C ASP A 76 -15.23 -14.75 8.08
N GLN A 77 -16.25 -15.42 8.56
CA GLN A 77 -16.82 -16.58 7.89
C GLN A 77 -18.16 -16.20 7.29
N GLY A 78 -18.35 -16.55 6.05
CA GLY A 78 -19.58 -16.30 5.35
C GLY A 78 -19.76 -17.33 4.25
N GLY A 79 -20.71 -17.07 3.41
CA GLY A 79 -21.02 -17.88 2.25
C GLY A 79 -22.49 -18.17 2.15
N GLU A 80 -22.98 -18.19 0.94
CA GLU A 80 -24.34 -18.63 0.65
C GLU A 80 -24.32 -20.08 0.21
N GLY A 81 -25.27 -20.85 0.70
CA GLY A 81 -25.39 -22.25 0.39
C GLY A 81 -24.40 -23.13 1.18
N ASP A 82 -24.02 -24.25 0.59
CA ASP A 82 -23.22 -25.28 1.25
C ASP A 82 -21.71 -25.05 1.13
N THR A 83 -21.29 -23.99 0.43
CA THR A 83 -19.86 -23.70 0.24
C THR A 83 -19.41 -22.68 1.25
N PRO A 84 -18.58 -23.03 2.25
CA PRO A 84 -18.04 -22.04 3.16
C PRO A 84 -17.06 -21.12 2.45
N VAL A 85 -17.15 -19.85 2.80
CA VAL A 85 -16.19 -18.82 2.36
C VAL A 85 -15.59 -18.20 3.61
N LEU A 86 -14.29 -18.10 3.62
CA LEU A 86 -13.56 -17.49 4.71
C LEU A 86 -12.72 -16.34 4.18
N ALA A 87 -12.81 -15.20 4.85
CA ALA A 87 -11.98 -14.04 4.56
C ALA A 87 -11.14 -13.73 5.80
N ALA A 88 -9.83 -13.71 5.61
CA ALA A 88 -8.88 -13.30 6.65
C ALA A 88 -8.25 -11.98 6.22
N ARG A 89 -8.30 -10.98 7.09
CA ARG A 89 -7.72 -9.66 6.81
C ARG A 89 -6.61 -9.38 7.78
N LEU A 90 -5.44 -9.11 7.24
CA LEU A 90 -4.28 -8.66 7.99
C LEU A 90 -4.10 -7.17 7.73
N SER A 91 -4.04 -6.40 8.81
CA SER A 91 -3.81 -4.95 8.72
C SER A 91 -2.40 -4.66 9.20
N PHE A 92 -1.66 -3.93 8.38
CA PHE A 92 -0.29 -3.50 8.67
C PHE A 92 -0.25 -1.99 8.73
N GLU A 93 0.56 -1.48 9.64
CA GLU A 93 0.91 -0.07 9.67
C GLU A 93 2.23 0.11 8.96
N VAL A 94 2.24 0.92 7.93
CA VAL A 94 3.42 1.25 7.13
C VAL A 94 3.85 2.67 7.47
N SER A 95 5.04 2.83 7.99
CA SER A 95 5.59 4.12 8.39
C SER A 95 6.61 4.61 7.38
N TYR A 96 6.49 5.83 6.93
CA TYR A 96 7.42 6.44 6.00
C TYR A 96 7.41 7.95 6.07
N TRP A 97 8.45 8.56 5.53
CA TRP A 97 8.64 10.00 5.52
C TRP A 97 8.47 10.56 4.12
N THR A 98 7.87 11.73 4.03
CA THR A 98 7.81 12.48 2.79
C THR A 98 8.35 13.88 3.01
N LYS A 99 9.01 14.40 1.97
CA LYS A 99 9.46 15.78 1.94
C LYS A 99 8.42 16.64 1.25
N PRO A 100 8.22 17.87 1.69
CA PRO A 100 7.35 18.76 0.97
C PRO A 100 7.97 19.08 -0.40
N VAL A 101 7.12 19.36 -1.36
CA VAL A 101 7.57 19.92 -2.61
C VAL A 101 7.96 21.37 -2.33
N ILE A 102 9.25 21.68 -2.42
CA ILE A 102 9.73 23.04 -2.24
C ILE A 102 9.78 23.67 -3.62
N ASP A 103 8.95 24.69 -3.82
CA ASP A 103 9.04 25.52 -5.00
C ASP A 103 10.06 26.63 -4.71
N ASP A 104 11.30 26.36 -5.08
CA ASP A 104 12.40 27.31 -4.96
C ASP A 104 12.68 28.05 -6.26
N GLY A 105 11.74 28.04 -7.19
CA GLY A 105 11.89 28.63 -8.50
C GLY A 105 12.59 27.73 -9.51
N VAL A 106 13.05 26.57 -9.08
CA VAL A 106 13.57 25.55 -9.99
C VAL A 106 12.48 24.51 -10.19
N LEU A 107 12.12 24.25 -11.44
CA LEU A 107 11.15 23.22 -11.74
C LEU A 107 11.70 21.86 -11.31
N PRO A 108 10.96 21.11 -10.48
CA PRO A 108 11.40 19.80 -10.09
C PRO A 108 11.48 18.88 -11.31
N LEU A 109 12.27 17.83 -11.18
CA LEU A 109 12.25 16.75 -12.14
C LEU A 109 10.80 16.24 -12.26
N GLN A 110 10.46 15.85 -13.46
CA GLN A 110 9.14 15.36 -13.75
C GLN A 110 8.75 14.20 -12.86
N VAL A 111 7.66 14.37 -12.12
CA VAL A 111 7.06 13.31 -11.31
C VAL A 111 5.80 12.84 -12.03
N LEU A 112 5.69 11.53 -12.23
CA LEU A 112 4.54 10.92 -12.88
C LEU A 112 3.56 10.42 -11.83
N VAL A 113 2.29 10.73 -12.03
CA VAL A 113 1.20 10.26 -11.18
C VAL A 113 0.19 9.52 -12.04
N SER A 114 -0.19 8.35 -11.58
CA SER A 114 -1.29 7.58 -12.19
C SER A 114 -2.49 7.59 -11.26
N TRP A 115 -3.63 8.03 -11.77
CA TRP A 115 -4.90 8.04 -11.05
C TRP A 115 -5.64 6.71 -11.14
N VAL A 116 -5.15 5.80 -11.95
CA VAL A 116 -5.70 4.46 -12.10
C VAL A 116 -4.67 3.44 -11.63
N PRO A 117 -5.08 2.23 -11.22
CA PRO A 117 -4.13 1.24 -10.71
C PRO A 117 -3.26 0.60 -11.79
N GLU A 118 -3.09 1.25 -12.92
CA GLU A 118 -2.23 0.82 -14.01
C GLU A 118 -0.88 1.49 -13.85
N ILE A 119 0.04 0.80 -13.20
CA ILE A 119 1.36 1.32 -12.87
C ILE A 119 2.41 0.45 -13.56
N GLY A 120 3.44 1.09 -14.08
CA GLY A 120 4.57 0.42 -14.70
C GLY A 120 4.89 0.95 -16.08
N THR A 121 5.95 0.44 -16.68
CA THR A 121 6.45 0.92 -17.97
C THR A 121 5.45 0.77 -19.12
N GLY A 122 4.60 -0.26 -19.06
CA GLY A 122 3.56 -0.45 -20.07
C GLY A 122 2.43 0.55 -20.03
N HIS A 123 2.35 1.35 -18.99
CA HIS A 123 1.25 2.30 -18.77
C HIS A 123 1.72 3.74 -18.62
N GLU A 124 2.91 4.06 -19.07
CA GLU A 124 3.45 5.42 -18.96
C GLU A 124 2.57 6.48 -19.63
N HIS A 125 1.87 6.10 -20.67
CA HIS A 125 0.96 7.01 -21.34
C HIS A 125 -0.25 7.43 -20.49
N SER A 126 -0.54 6.68 -19.43
CA SER A 126 -1.62 6.99 -18.48
C SER A 126 -1.18 7.97 -17.40
N TYR A 127 0.09 8.26 -17.31
CA TYR A 127 0.65 9.13 -16.29
C TYR A 127 0.58 10.59 -16.71
N GLN A 128 0.35 11.45 -15.74
CA GLN A 128 0.37 12.89 -15.94
C GLN A 128 1.54 13.50 -15.16
N PRO A 129 2.26 14.45 -15.75
CA PRO A 129 3.30 15.16 -15.03
C PRO A 129 2.71 15.96 -13.88
N VAL A 130 3.35 15.89 -12.73
CA VAL A 130 2.93 16.61 -11.53
C VAL A 130 3.73 17.89 -11.38
N GLY A 131 3.04 18.99 -11.05
CA GLY A 131 3.68 20.26 -10.76
C GLY A 131 4.16 21.02 -11.98
N THR A 132 3.71 20.66 -13.15
CA THR A 132 4.06 21.35 -14.37
C THR A 132 2.83 21.86 -15.08
N HIS A 133 2.93 23.08 -15.57
CA HIS A 133 2.06 23.58 -16.63
C HIS A 133 2.65 23.20 -17.97
N TYR A 134 3.31 22.09 -17.99
CA TYR A 134 4.07 21.64 -19.11
C TYR A 134 3.15 21.33 -20.28
N ARG A 135 3.47 21.91 -21.39
CA ARG A 135 2.95 21.47 -22.66
C ARG A 135 4.01 20.68 -23.36
N GLU A 136 3.61 19.56 -23.86
CA GLU A 136 4.52 18.80 -24.65
C GLU A 136 5.02 19.61 -25.84
N PRO A 137 6.32 19.57 -26.11
CA PRO A 137 6.86 20.13 -27.34
C PRO A 137 6.19 19.49 -28.55
N GLY A 138 5.65 20.28 -29.41
CA GLY A 138 4.95 19.77 -30.57
C GLY A 138 3.48 19.45 -30.38
N SER A 139 2.98 19.73 -29.22
CA SER A 139 1.54 19.62 -28.94
C SER A 139 0.91 21.01 -28.91
#